data_9358e35cf8a9b119dade06e58fa9354d
#
_entry.id   9358e35cf8a9b119dade06e58fa9354d
#
_cell.length_a   1.000
_cell.length_b   1.000
_cell.length_c   1.000
_cell.angle_alpha   90.00
_cell.angle_beta   90.00
_cell.angle_gamma   90.00
#
_symmetry.space_group_name_H-M   'P 1'
#
loop_
_entity.id
_entity.type
_entity.pdbx_description
1 polymer ?
#
loop_
_entity_poly.entity_id
_entity_poly.type
_entity_poly.pdbx_seq_one_letter_code
_entity_poly.pdbx_strand_id
1 'polypeptide(L)'
;MTAFNAVRFRVRPGQDQKFIDAHKDISWPGLRHAYMIKTSDHTYCIIAEWPDMETLANARPNMIATLDSFRDTLEDLGGGLGVTDPVSGPLVLTLK
;
A
#
# COMPACT_ATOMS: atom_id res chain seq x y z
N MET A 1 -2.80 -19.73 4.46
CA MET A 1 -1.99 -19.56 3.22
C MET A 1 -1.59 -18.11 3.09
N THR A 2 -0.30 -17.87 3.00
CA THR A 2 0.23 -16.51 2.89
C THR A 2 -0.36 -15.74 1.72
N ALA A 3 -0.65 -14.47 1.94
CA ALA A 3 -1.18 -13.58 0.92
C ALA A 3 -0.36 -12.29 0.87
N PHE A 4 -0.38 -11.63 -0.27
CA PHE A 4 0.30 -10.35 -0.45
C PHE A 4 -0.64 -9.34 -1.09
N ASN A 5 -0.40 -8.06 -0.78
CA ASN A 5 -0.93 -6.99 -1.62
C ASN A 5 0.20 -6.01 -1.95
N ALA A 6 0.07 -5.37 -3.08
CA ALA A 6 0.99 -4.32 -3.51
C ALA A 6 0.14 -3.14 -4.00
N VAL A 7 0.50 -1.93 -3.59
CA VAL A 7 -0.24 -0.72 -3.93
C VAL A 7 0.72 0.33 -4.43
N ARG A 8 0.47 0.85 -5.64
CA ARG A 8 1.26 1.94 -6.20
C ARG A 8 0.59 3.28 -5.95
N PHE A 9 1.44 4.30 -5.73
CA PHE A 9 1.04 5.68 -5.50
C PHE A 9 1.94 6.62 -6.26
N ARG A 10 1.37 7.74 -6.74
CA ARG A 10 2.15 8.88 -7.21
C ARG A 10 1.91 10.04 -6.26
N VAL A 11 3.00 10.58 -5.71
CA VAL A 11 2.94 11.64 -4.71
C VAL A 11 3.17 12.99 -5.40
N ARG A 12 2.43 14.00 -4.96
CA ARG A 12 2.60 15.37 -5.47
C ARG A 12 3.99 15.87 -5.11
N PRO A 13 4.67 16.60 -6.03
CA PRO A 13 5.97 17.19 -5.73
C PRO A 13 5.95 17.99 -4.43
N GLY A 14 6.95 17.77 -3.59
CA GLY A 14 7.06 18.43 -2.28
C GLY A 14 6.29 17.75 -1.16
N GLN A 15 5.48 16.73 -1.44
CA GLN A 15 4.68 16.03 -0.43
C GLN A 15 5.25 14.65 -0.04
N ASP A 16 6.41 14.27 -0.60
CA ASP A 16 6.99 12.95 -0.39
C ASP A 16 7.22 12.64 1.09
N GLN A 17 7.77 13.57 1.86
CA GLN A 17 8.04 13.31 3.27
C GLN A 17 6.76 13.17 4.08
N LYS A 18 5.74 13.96 3.79
CA LYS A 18 4.44 13.85 4.44
C LYS A 18 3.81 12.48 4.16
N PHE A 19 3.91 12.01 2.91
CA PHE A 19 3.44 10.68 2.50
C PHE A 19 4.17 9.58 3.28
N ILE A 20 5.50 9.64 3.34
CA ILE A 20 6.32 8.65 4.07
C ILE A 20 5.97 8.66 5.56
N ASP A 21 5.90 9.84 6.17
CA ASP A 21 5.64 9.98 7.60
C ASP A 21 4.26 9.43 7.99
N ALA A 22 3.28 9.55 7.11
CA ALA A 22 1.94 9.02 7.36
C ALA A 22 1.91 7.50 7.49
N HIS A 23 2.95 6.80 7.05
CA HIS A 23 3.04 5.33 7.12
C HIS A 23 3.91 4.81 8.26
N LYS A 24 4.62 5.68 8.99
CA LYS A 24 5.59 5.24 10.00
C LYS A 24 4.97 4.49 11.17
N ASP A 25 3.74 4.83 11.53
CA ASP A 25 3.06 4.26 12.68
C ASP A 25 1.83 3.46 12.31
N ILE A 26 1.80 2.86 11.11
CA ILE A 26 0.66 2.03 10.71
C ILE A 26 0.52 0.83 11.65
N SER A 27 -0.75 0.47 11.93
CA SER A 27 -1.08 -0.69 12.73
C SER A 27 -2.28 -1.38 12.10
N TRP A 28 -2.02 -2.21 11.09
CA TRP A 28 -3.06 -2.97 10.40
C TRP A 28 -3.19 -4.36 11.04
N PRO A 29 -4.40 -4.76 11.48
CA PRO A 29 -4.58 -6.03 12.17
C PRO A 29 -4.11 -7.22 11.33
N GLY A 30 -3.23 -8.05 11.90
CA GLY A 30 -2.74 -9.27 11.27
C GLY A 30 -1.61 -9.08 10.26
N LEU A 31 -1.16 -7.86 10.03
CA LEU A 31 -0.03 -7.60 9.14
C LEU A 31 1.24 -8.29 9.66
N ARG A 32 1.91 -9.07 8.79
CA ARG A 32 3.19 -9.69 9.13
C ARG A 32 4.37 -8.79 8.82
N HIS A 33 4.45 -8.33 7.57
CA HIS A 33 5.53 -7.49 7.08
C HIS A 33 4.98 -6.53 6.05
N ALA A 34 5.56 -5.32 6.00
CA ALA A 34 5.23 -4.35 4.96
C ALA A 34 6.45 -3.50 4.67
N TYR A 35 6.62 -3.18 3.39
CA TYR A 35 7.75 -2.40 2.90
C TYR A 35 7.25 -1.35 1.92
N MET A 36 7.89 -0.19 1.95
CA MET A 36 7.67 0.86 0.96
C MET A 36 8.93 0.99 0.13
N ILE A 37 8.78 0.87 -1.19
CA ILE A 37 9.89 1.10 -2.13
C ILE A 37 9.57 2.31 -3.00
N LYS A 38 10.63 2.98 -3.46
CA LYS A 38 10.51 4.10 -4.40
C LYS A 38 10.84 3.58 -5.79
N THR A 39 9.86 3.62 -6.69
CA THR A 39 10.00 3.05 -8.04
C THR A 39 10.45 4.06 -9.08
N SER A 40 10.21 5.34 -8.85
CA SER A 40 10.70 6.47 -9.66
C SER A 40 10.51 7.76 -8.87
N ASP A 41 10.86 8.90 -9.45
CA ASP A 41 10.62 10.19 -8.78
C ASP A 41 9.14 10.32 -8.43
N HIS A 42 8.86 10.57 -7.15
CA HIS A 42 7.50 10.74 -6.60
C HIS A 42 6.58 9.52 -6.73
N THR A 43 7.09 8.36 -7.15
CA THR A 43 6.30 7.13 -7.28
C THR A 43 6.78 6.08 -6.29
N TYR A 44 5.82 5.48 -5.57
CA TYR A 44 6.10 4.53 -4.49
C TYR A 44 5.21 3.30 -4.63
N CYS A 45 5.70 2.18 -4.08
CA CYS A 45 4.92 0.95 -3.98
C CYS A 45 5.04 0.40 -2.58
N ILE A 46 3.91 0.07 -1.96
CA ILE A 46 3.88 -0.63 -0.68
C ILE A 46 3.58 -2.09 -0.94
N ILE A 47 4.41 -2.97 -0.38
CA ILE A 47 4.27 -4.42 -0.49
C ILE A 47 4.04 -4.95 0.91
N ALA A 48 2.93 -5.66 1.11
CA ALA A 48 2.54 -6.17 2.42
C ALA A 48 2.28 -7.66 2.40
N GLU A 49 2.71 -8.35 3.45
CA GLU A 49 2.54 -9.78 3.63
C GLU A 49 1.55 -10.06 4.76
N TRP A 50 0.63 -10.99 4.52
CA TRP A 50 -0.46 -11.35 5.42
C TRP A 50 -0.51 -12.87 5.64
N PRO A 51 -1.04 -13.34 6.78
CA PRO A 51 -1.20 -14.78 7.02
C PRO A 51 -2.07 -15.47 5.97
N ASP A 52 -3.12 -14.78 5.48
CA ASP A 52 -4.06 -15.29 4.50
C ASP A 52 -4.87 -14.14 3.89
N MET A 53 -5.68 -14.47 2.88
CA MET A 53 -6.53 -13.49 2.19
C MET A 53 -7.64 -12.95 3.08
N GLU A 54 -8.15 -13.75 4.01
CA GLU A 54 -9.20 -13.32 4.93
C GLU A 54 -8.69 -12.20 5.84
N THR A 55 -7.51 -12.37 6.43
CA THR A 55 -6.87 -11.35 7.27
C THR A 55 -6.63 -10.07 6.48
N LEU A 56 -6.13 -10.20 5.24
CA LEU A 56 -5.94 -9.06 4.35
C LEU A 56 -7.27 -8.32 4.11
N ALA A 57 -8.31 -9.06 3.77
CA ALA A 57 -9.62 -8.47 3.49
C ALA A 57 -10.20 -7.77 4.73
N ASN A 58 -10.04 -8.38 5.89
CA ASN A 58 -10.52 -7.80 7.15
C ASN A 58 -9.77 -6.52 7.56
N ALA A 59 -8.53 -6.36 7.11
CA ALA A 59 -7.74 -5.16 7.39
C ALA A 59 -8.02 -4.01 6.41
N ARG A 60 -8.76 -4.23 5.32
CA ARG A 60 -9.03 -3.19 4.32
C ARG A 60 -9.62 -1.91 4.88
N PRO A 61 -10.60 -1.94 5.80
CA PRO A 61 -11.09 -0.69 6.40
C PRO A 61 -9.99 0.11 7.08
N ASN A 62 -9.04 -0.55 7.73
CA ASN A 62 -7.90 0.09 8.38
C ASN A 62 -6.94 0.69 7.34
N MET A 63 -6.70 -0.03 6.23
CA MET A 63 -5.88 0.46 5.13
C MET A 63 -6.52 1.68 4.47
N ILE A 64 -7.83 1.69 4.29
CA ILE A 64 -8.57 2.82 3.73
C ILE A 64 -8.50 4.03 4.66
N ALA A 65 -8.65 3.83 5.97
CA ALA A 65 -8.53 4.90 6.95
C ALA A 65 -7.12 5.52 6.91
N THR A 66 -6.08 4.70 6.76
CA THR A 66 -4.71 5.19 6.58
C THR A 66 -4.61 6.00 5.28
N LEU A 67 -5.14 5.49 4.18
CA LEU A 67 -5.16 6.20 2.89
C LEU A 67 -5.81 7.57 3.02
N ASP A 68 -6.94 7.65 3.70
CA ASP A 68 -7.65 8.91 3.88
C ASP A 68 -6.80 9.96 4.61
N SER A 69 -5.89 9.52 5.49
CA SER A 69 -5.02 10.43 6.24
C SER A 69 -3.94 11.11 5.36
N PHE A 70 -3.62 10.54 4.20
CA PHE A 70 -2.59 11.11 3.30
C PHE A 70 -3.07 11.28 1.85
N ARG A 71 -4.37 11.11 1.59
CA ARG A 71 -4.93 11.21 0.23
C ARG A 71 -4.61 12.53 -0.44
N ASP A 72 -4.51 13.61 0.32
CA ASP A 72 -4.19 14.94 -0.19
C ASP A 72 -2.74 15.07 -0.72
N THR A 73 -1.87 14.11 -0.40
CA THR A 73 -0.49 14.08 -0.92
C THR A 73 -0.39 13.41 -2.29
N LEU A 74 -1.47 12.80 -2.79
CA LEU A 74 -1.44 11.93 -3.95
C LEU A 74 -1.92 12.63 -5.22
N GLU A 75 -1.38 12.17 -6.35
CA GLU A 75 -1.85 12.52 -7.69
C GLU A 75 -2.64 11.38 -8.29
N ASP A 76 -3.54 11.70 -9.22
CA ASP A 76 -4.24 10.70 -10.02
C ASP A 76 -3.24 9.96 -10.91
N LEU A 77 -3.34 8.62 -10.92
CA LEU A 77 -2.46 7.76 -11.72
C LEU A 77 -2.85 7.70 -13.20
N GLY A 78 -4.05 8.19 -13.54
CA GLY A 78 -4.57 8.12 -14.90
C GLY A 78 -5.20 6.77 -15.21
N GLY A 79 -5.72 6.63 -16.43
CA GLY A 79 -6.28 5.36 -16.90
C GLY A 79 -7.48 4.86 -16.09
N GLY A 80 -8.17 5.73 -15.35
CA GLY A 80 -9.30 5.34 -14.52
C GLY A 80 -8.92 4.73 -13.17
N LEU A 81 -7.64 4.68 -12.81
CA LEU A 81 -7.17 4.09 -11.56
C LEU A 81 -7.46 4.94 -10.31
N GLY A 82 -7.61 6.26 -10.47
CA GLY A 82 -7.70 7.16 -9.33
C GLY A 82 -6.33 7.39 -8.69
N VAL A 83 -6.27 7.44 -7.36
CA VAL A 83 -5.03 7.75 -6.63
C VAL A 83 -4.25 6.51 -6.16
N THR A 84 -4.80 5.30 -6.35
CA THR A 84 -4.14 4.05 -5.98
C THR A 84 -4.26 3.01 -7.09
N ASP A 85 -3.26 2.13 -7.16
CA ASP A 85 -3.27 0.99 -8.08
C ASP A 85 -2.95 -0.27 -7.25
N PRO A 86 -3.96 -0.88 -6.61
CA PRO A 86 -3.76 -2.05 -5.76
C PRO A 86 -3.90 -3.36 -6.54
N VAL A 87 -3.07 -4.34 -6.15
CA VAL A 87 -3.23 -5.73 -6.55
C VAL A 87 -3.07 -6.60 -5.30
N SER A 88 -3.72 -7.76 -5.28
CA SER A 88 -3.61 -8.69 -4.16
C SER A 88 -3.86 -10.12 -4.62
N GLY A 89 -3.30 -11.07 -3.89
CA GLY A 89 -3.51 -12.48 -4.17
C GLY A 89 -2.79 -13.39 -3.19
N PRO A 90 -3.16 -14.67 -3.16
CA PRO A 90 -2.46 -15.66 -2.35
C PRO A 90 -1.10 -15.99 -2.95
N LEU A 91 -0.16 -16.37 -2.08
CA LEU A 91 1.13 -16.90 -2.51
C LEU A 91 0.91 -18.25 -3.19
N VAL A 92 1.41 -18.42 -4.41
CA VAL A 92 1.27 -19.69 -5.16
C VAL A 92 2.60 -20.43 -5.32
N LEU A 93 3.73 -19.73 -5.23
CA LEU A 93 5.05 -20.32 -5.42
C LEU A 93 6.11 -19.43 -4.76
N THR A 94 6.98 -20.06 -3.98
CA THR A 94 8.17 -19.40 -3.45
C THR A 94 9.32 -19.67 -4.43
N LEU A 95 9.83 -18.60 -5.05
CA LEU A 95 10.90 -18.72 -6.03
C LEU A 95 12.27 -18.90 -5.39
N LYS A 96 12.41 -18.49 -4.14
CA LYS A 96 13.69 -18.60 -3.45
C LYS A 96 13.52 -18.69 -1.94
#